data_fe791523287698dbc6a81a5878ffc5ea
#
_entry.id   fe791523287698dbc6a81a5878ffc5ea
#
_cell.length_a   1.000
_cell.length_b   1.000
_cell.length_c   1.000
_cell.angle_alpha   90.00
_cell.angle_beta   90.00
_cell.angle_gamma   90.00
#
_symmetry.space_group_name_H-M   'P 1'
#
loop_
_entity.id
_entity.type
_entity.pdbx_description
1 polymer ?
#
loop_
_entity_poly.entity_id
_entity_poly.type
_entity_poly.pdbx_seq_one_letter_code
_entity_poly.pdbx_strand_id
1 'polypeptide(L)'
;MKKEIARLTGADCEELWLVGQSKESALNSYIVSGEYPDFISGDTSLYEAGALLPLDEYWENYPNIKNYLTEEQWERFRRPDGHIYWIPQFGVTHGEDVEVTHSGEAFWIQTRVLKWAGYPE
;
A
#
# COMPACT_ATOMS: atom_id res chain seq x y z
N MET A 1 17.74 -8.39 10.32
CA MET A 1 17.32 -7.38 9.34
C MET A 1 16.86 -6.08 10.02
N LYS A 2 15.81 -6.05 10.89
CA LYS A 2 15.34 -4.81 11.58
C LYS A 2 16.45 -4.02 12.27
N LYS A 3 17.26 -4.66 13.11
CA LYS A 3 18.38 -3.98 13.81
C LYS A 3 19.40 -3.31 12.88
N GLU A 4 19.63 -3.89 11.71
CA GLU A 4 20.57 -3.31 10.74
C GLU A 4 19.93 -2.10 10.02
N ILE A 5 18.64 -2.17 9.72
CA ILE A 5 17.89 -1.03 9.19
C ILE A 5 17.92 0.12 10.21
N ALA A 6 17.59 -0.15 11.47
CA ALA A 6 17.63 0.85 12.53
C ALA A 6 19.01 1.49 12.67
N ARG A 7 20.08 0.69 12.57
CA ARG A 7 21.47 1.20 12.61
C ARG A 7 21.80 2.12 11.43
N LEU A 8 21.32 1.80 10.24
CA LEU A 8 21.61 2.55 9.01
C LEU A 8 20.75 3.81 8.88
N THR A 9 19.51 3.77 9.32
CA THR A 9 18.52 4.84 9.13
C THR A 9 18.34 5.71 10.37
N GLY A 10 18.74 5.23 11.54
CA GLY A 10 18.44 5.88 12.83
C GLY A 10 16.98 5.73 13.26
N ALA A 11 16.17 4.96 12.53
CA ALA A 11 14.77 4.71 12.83
C ALA A 11 14.52 3.25 13.19
N ASP A 12 13.80 2.99 14.27
CA ASP A 12 13.32 1.66 14.66
C ASP A 12 11.83 1.56 14.36
N CYS A 13 11.35 0.35 14.13
CA CYS A 13 9.96 0.09 13.79
C CYS A 13 9.37 -0.99 14.72
N GLU A 14 8.37 -0.60 15.46
CA GLU A 14 7.50 -1.51 16.20
C GLU A 14 6.29 -1.87 15.35
N GLU A 15 6.12 -3.14 15.07
CA GLU A 15 4.98 -3.64 14.29
C GLU A 15 3.81 -3.97 15.21
N LEU A 16 2.69 -3.29 15.01
CA LEU A 16 1.43 -3.55 15.71
C LEU A 16 0.60 -4.53 14.89
N TRP A 17 0.49 -5.76 15.38
CA TRP A 17 -0.30 -6.81 14.72
C TRP A 17 -1.72 -6.86 15.27
N LEU A 18 -2.69 -6.93 14.38
CA LEU A 18 -4.08 -7.15 14.75
C LEU A 18 -4.28 -8.63 15.13
N VAL A 19 -4.55 -8.88 16.40
CA VAL A 19 -4.79 -10.23 16.91
C VAL A 19 -6.23 -10.35 17.39
N GLY A 20 -7.00 -11.26 16.78
CA GLY A 20 -8.39 -11.51 17.17
C GLY A 20 -9.39 -10.42 16.82
N GLN A 21 -9.01 -9.47 15.95
CA GLN A 21 -9.87 -8.38 15.47
C GLN A 21 -9.96 -8.42 13.95
N SER A 22 -11.09 -7.97 13.39
CA SER A 22 -11.16 -7.65 11.98
C SER A 22 -10.44 -6.32 11.68
N LYS A 23 -9.97 -6.15 10.44
CA LYS A 23 -9.40 -4.88 9.98
C LYS A 23 -10.36 -3.71 10.27
N GLU A 24 -11.62 -3.86 9.93
CA GLU A 24 -12.65 -2.85 10.12
C GLU A 24 -12.82 -2.44 11.59
N SER A 25 -12.88 -3.43 12.50
CA SER A 25 -12.99 -3.15 13.94
C SER A 25 -11.79 -2.37 14.48
N ALA A 26 -10.58 -2.70 14.02
CA ALA A 26 -9.38 -2.01 14.43
C ALA A 26 -9.31 -0.59 13.88
N LEU A 27 -9.65 -0.38 12.60
CA LEU A 27 -9.70 0.96 12.00
C LEU A 27 -10.71 1.85 12.71
N ASN A 28 -11.90 1.33 13.02
CA ASN A 28 -12.90 2.06 13.78
C ASN A 28 -12.39 2.47 15.18
N SER A 29 -11.63 1.59 15.85
CA SER A 29 -11.04 1.94 17.15
C SER A 29 -10.05 3.08 17.04
N TYR A 30 -9.18 3.10 16.04
CA TYR A 30 -8.27 4.22 15.78
C TYR A 30 -9.03 5.52 15.46
N ILE A 31 -10.05 5.45 14.62
CA ILE A 31 -10.85 6.63 14.24
C ILE A 31 -11.56 7.22 15.46
N VAL A 32 -12.13 6.37 16.33
CA VAL A 32 -12.84 6.82 17.54
C VAL A 32 -11.88 7.38 18.60
N SER A 33 -10.72 6.76 18.79
CA SER A 33 -9.73 7.24 19.76
C SER A 33 -8.99 8.48 19.29
N GLY A 34 -8.82 8.65 17.98
CA GLY A 34 -7.94 9.65 17.39
C GLY A 34 -6.46 9.40 17.60
N GLU A 35 -6.10 8.22 18.10
CA GLU A 35 -4.71 7.79 18.33
C GLU A 35 -4.30 6.84 17.20
N TYR A 36 -3.38 7.28 16.37
CA TYR A 36 -2.93 6.53 15.19
C TYR A 36 -1.45 6.15 15.31
N PRO A 37 -1.04 4.99 14.80
CA PRO A 37 0.38 4.69 14.63
C PRO A 37 1.00 5.60 13.54
N ASP A 38 2.32 5.77 13.55
CA ASP A 38 3.03 6.59 12.56
C ASP A 38 2.83 6.10 11.12
N PHE A 39 2.67 4.79 10.94
CA PHE A 39 2.36 4.16 9.66
C PHE A 39 1.20 3.18 9.79
N ILE A 40 0.26 3.29 8.89
CA ILE A 40 -0.91 2.42 8.80
C ILE A 40 -1.20 2.09 7.34
N SER A 41 -1.73 0.92 7.07
CA SER A 41 -2.18 0.57 5.70
C SER A 41 -3.26 1.53 5.23
N GLY A 42 -3.11 2.05 4.01
CA GLY A 42 -4.08 2.97 3.43
C GLY A 42 -5.48 2.36 3.37
N ASP A 43 -6.46 3.16 3.77
CA ASP A 43 -7.88 2.78 3.75
C ASP A 43 -8.76 4.01 3.54
N THR A 44 -9.85 3.83 2.81
CA THR A 44 -10.77 4.92 2.50
C THR A 44 -11.43 5.51 3.76
N SER A 45 -11.71 4.68 4.76
CA SER A 45 -12.30 5.17 6.03
C SER A 45 -11.35 6.07 6.81
N LEU A 46 -10.04 5.80 6.76
CA LEU A 46 -9.03 6.66 7.36
C LEU A 46 -8.90 8.00 6.62
N TYR A 47 -8.98 7.96 5.28
CA TYR A 47 -9.00 9.15 4.46
C TYR A 47 -10.22 10.03 4.77
N GLU A 48 -11.42 9.44 4.79
CA GLU A 48 -12.67 10.14 5.10
C GLU A 48 -12.70 10.72 6.53
N ALA A 49 -12.02 10.06 7.46
CA ALA A 49 -11.86 10.54 8.84
C ALA A 49 -10.79 11.64 8.97
N GLY A 50 -10.06 11.98 7.89
CA GLY A 50 -8.98 12.96 7.94
C GLY A 50 -7.75 12.50 8.74
N ALA A 51 -7.56 11.18 8.86
CA ALA A 51 -6.50 10.56 9.66
C ALA A 51 -5.17 10.41 8.90
N LEU A 52 -5.16 10.67 7.59
CA LEU A 52 -3.98 10.48 6.75
C LEU A 52 -3.39 11.82 6.31
N LEU A 53 -2.07 11.90 6.27
CA LEU A 53 -1.36 13.07 5.73
C LEU A 53 -1.22 12.97 4.21
N PRO A 54 -1.33 14.10 3.49
CA PRO A 54 -1.04 14.16 2.06
C PRO A 54 0.47 14.00 1.84
N LEU A 55 0.88 12.86 1.27
CA LEU A 55 2.29 12.49 1.11
C LEU A 55 3.01 13.35 0.07
N ASP A 56 2.30 13.77 -0.97
CA ASP A 56 2.82 14.57 -2.08
C ASP A 56 3.29 15.96 -1.66
N GLU A 57 2.85 16.49 -0.53
CA GLU A 57 3.37 17.74 0.03
C GLU A 57 4.80 17.63 0.56
N TYR A 58 5.25 16.41 0.87
CA TYR A 58 6.54 16.17 1.52
C TYR A 58 7.60 15.60 0.58
N TRP A 59 7.22 14.95 -0.52
CA TRP A 59 8.16 14.19 -1.32
C TRP A 59 9.17 15.00 -2.14
N GLU A 60 9.04 16.31 -2.21
CA GLU A 60 10.13 17.16 -2.72
C GLU A 60 11.42 16.99 -1.91
N ASN A 61 11.31 16.67 -0.64
CA ASN A 61 12.43 16.33 0.24
C ASN A 61 12.89 14.86 0.09
N TYR A 62 12.12 14.04 -0.63
CA TYR A 62 12.34 12.61 -0.77
C TYR A 62 12.30 12.16 -2.24
N PRO A 63 13.28 12.57 -3.05
CA PRO A 63 13.26 12.34 -4.50
C PRO A 63 13.21 10.86 -4.87
N ASN A 64 13.72 9.97 -4.03
CA ASN A 64 13.64 8.52 -4.27
C ASN A 64 12.19 8.01 -4.21
N ILE A 65 11.33 8.63 -3.41
CA ILE A 65 9.90 8.31 -3.36
C ILE A 65 9.21 8.91 -4.56
N LYS A 66 9.41 10.22 -4.80
CA LYS A 66 8.80 10.94 -5.91
C LYS A 66 9.09 10.27 -7.25
N ASN A 67 10.34 9.89 -7.48
CA ASN A 67 10.81 9.30 -8.74
C ASN A 67 10.56 7.78 -8.83
N TYR A 68 9.94 7.17 -7.84
CA TYR A 68 9.66 5.73 -7.84
C TYR A 68 8.63 5.35 -8.91
N LEU A 69 7.63 6.20 -9.14
CA LEU A 69 6.63 6.07 -10.19
C LEU A 69 6.69 7.29 -11.13
N THR A 70 6.19 7.10 -12.34
CA THR A 70 5.97 8.22 -13.27
C THR A 70 4.79 9.08 -12.80
N GLU A 71 4.71 10.33 -13.26
CA GLU A 71 3.60 11.23 -12.95
C GLU A 71 2.24 10.61 -13.33
N GLU A 72 2.15 9.96 -14.50
CA GLU A 72 0.94 9.27 -14.94
C GLU A 72 0.54 8.14 -13.99
N GLN A 73 1.51 7.41 -13.44
CA GLN A 73 1.25 6.36 -12.47
C GLN A 73 0.79 6.96 -11.13
N TRP A 74 1.40 8.05 -10.67
CA TRP A 74 0.98 8.76 -9.46
C TRP A 74 -0.43 9.31 -9.57
N GLU A 75 -0.85 9.84 -10.73
CA GLU A 75 -2.20 10.35 -10.95
C GLU A 75 -3.30 9.31 -10.66
N ARG A 76 -3.01 8.01 -10.82
CA ARG A 76 -3.97 6.93 -10.50
C ARG A 76 -4.24 6.79 -9.01
N PHE A 77 -3.37 7.29 -8.16
CA PHE A 77 -3.50 7.26 -6.69
C PHE A 77 -4.01 8.57 -6.11
N ARG A 78 -4.13 9.59 -6.94
CA ARG A 78 -4.61 10.91 -6.53
C ARG A 78 -6.10 10.85 -6.15
N ARG A 79 -6.40 11.39 -5.00
CA ARG A 79 -7.77 11.49 -4.50
C ARG A 79 -8.48 12.71 -5.09
N PRO A 80 -9.84 12.82 -4.94
CA PRO A 80 -10.61 13.93 -5.50
C PRO A 80 -10.18 15.32 -5.04
N ASP A 81 -9.54 15.43 -3.89
CA ASP A 81 -8.97 16.66 -3.36
C ASP A 81 -7.62 17.06 -3.99
N GLY A 82 -7.10 16.22 -4.89
CA GLY A 82 -5.86 16.45 -5.60
C GLY A 82 -4.61 15.91 -4.91
N HIS A 83 -4.73 15.21 -3.79
CA HIS A 83 -3.59 14.72 -3.00
C HIS A 83 -3.46 13.19 -3.02
N ILE A 84 -2.28 12.71 -2.63
CA ILE A 84 -1.94 11.29 -2.52
C ILE A 84 -1.65 10.96 -1.05
N TYR A 85 -2.37 9.98 -0.50
CA TYR A 85 -2.33 9.64 0.92
C TYR A 85 -1.69 8.30 1.23
N TRP A 86 -1.49 7.45 0.23
CA TRP A 86 -0.78 6.18 0.39
C TRP A 86 -0.02 5.78 -0.85
N ILE A 87 1.01 5.01 -0.62
CA ILE A 87 1.86 4.45 -1.66
C ILE A 87 1.38 3.03 -1.94
N PRO A 88 1.20 2.64 -3.22
CA PRO A 88 0.81 1.28 -3.56
C PRO A 88 1.89 0.28 -3.13
N GLN A 89 1.48 -0.97 -2.95
CA GLN A 89 2.43 -2.03 -2.64
C GLN A 89 3.46 -2.17 -3.76
N PHE A 90 4.71 -2.30 -3.35
CA PHE A 90 5.83 -2.51 -4.26
C PHE A 90 5.60 -3.79 -5.08
N GLY A 91 5.80 -3.72 -6.38
CA GLY A 91 5.71 -4.85 -7.31
C GLY A 91 4.44 -4.90 -8.16
N VAL A 92 3.43 -4.06 -7.90
CA VAL A 92 2.18 -4.05 -8.70
C VAL A 92 2.18 -2.97 -9.80
N THR A 93 3.15 -2.07 -9.83
CA THR A 93 3.05 -0.81 -10.58
C THR A 93 4.23 -0.45 -11.47
N HIS A 94 5.27 -1.23 -11.53
CA HIS A 94 6.32 -1.03 -12.52
C HIS A 94 5.79 -1.47 -13.90
N GLY A 95 5.27 -0.51 -14.67
CA GLY A 95 4.65 -0.76 -15.96
C GLY A 95 5.58 -1.32 -17.04
N GLU A 96 6.89 -1.35 -16.78
CA GLU A 96 7.89 -1.98 -17.61
C GLU A 96 8.33 -3.36 -17.08
N ASP A 97 8.12 -3.63 -15.79
CA ASP A 97 8.43 -4.91 -15.15
C ASP A 97 7.22 -5.85 -15.10
N VAL A 98 6.23 -5.66 -15.94
CA VAL A 98 5.04 -6.52 -16.02
C VAL A 98 5.33 -7.88 -16.68
N GLU A 99 6.56 -8.30 -16.74
CA GLU A 99 6.88 -9.71 -16.76
C GLU A 99 6.66 -10.28 -15.34
N VAL A 100 5.37 -10.27 -14.98
CA VAL A 100 4.77 -11.17 -13.98
C VAL A 100 5.54 -11.30 -12.68
N THR A 101 5.67 -10.23 -11.90
CA THR A 101 5.88 -10.42 -10.47
C THR A 101 4.54 -10.78 -9.83
N HIS A 102 4.32 -12.07 -9.64
CA HIS A 102 3.18 -12.52 -8.86
C HIS A 102 3.31 -12.00 -7.43
N SER A 103 2.43 -11.10 -7.03
CA SER A 103 2.32 -10.66 -5.64
C SER A 103 1.74 -11.75 -4.71
N GLY A 104 1.56 -12.96 -5.22
CA GLY A 104 0.87 -14.03 -4.52
C GLY A 104 -0.66 -13.94 -4.61
N GLU A 105 -1.18 -12.83 -5.08
CA GLU A 105 -2.60 -12.62 -5.32
C GLU A 105 -2.90 -12.90 -6.79
N ALA A 106 -3.51 -14.03 -7.07
CA ALA A 106 -3.87 -14.44 -8.42
C ALA A 106 -5.16 -15.25 -8.41
N PHE A 107 -5.86 -15.24 -9.53
CA PHE A 107 -6.93 -16.20 -9.75
C PHE A 107 -6.34 -17.57 -10.02
N TRP A 108 -6.62 -18.52 -9.14
CA TRP A 108 -6.18 -19.89 -9.28
C TRP A 108 -7.26 -20.70 -10.01
N ILE A 109 -6.91 -21.23 -11.18
CA ILE A 109 -7.79 -22.12 -11.93
C ILE A 109 -7.19 -23.53 -11.97
N GLN A 110 -8.01 -24.53 -11.72
CA GLN A 110 -7.52 -25.91 -11.82
C GLN A 110 -7.17 -26.23 -13.28
N THR A 111 -6.00 -26.81 -13.51
CA THR A 111 -5.53 -27.19 -14.86
C THR A 111 -6.55 -28.03 -15.64
N ARG A 112 -7.31 -28.89 -14.97
CA ARG A 112 -8.38 -29.69 -15.61
C ARG A 112 -9.51 -28.81 -16.16
N VAL A 113 -9.87 -27.74 -15.47
CA VAL A 113 -10.92 -26.78 -15.90
C VAL A 113 -10.42 -25.96 -17.06
N LEU A 114 -9.18 -25.50 -16.99
CA LEU A 114 -8.52 -24.77 -18.08
C LEU A 114 -8.43 -25.61 -19.36
N LYS A 115 -8.03 -26.89 -19.24
CA LYS A 115 -8.02 -27.82 -20.35
C LYS A 115 -9.42 -28.07 -20.95
N TRP A 116 -10.42 -28.24 -20.08
CA TRP A 116 -11.80 -28.40 -20.50
C TRP A 116 -12.33 -27.17 -21.25
N ALA A 117 -11.97 -25.98 -20.81
CA ALA A 117 -12.34 -24.72 -21.43
C ALA A 117 -11.55 -24.39 -22.71
N GLY A 118 -10.59 -25.21 -23.12
CA GLY A 118 -9.81 -25.03 -24.33
C GLY A 118 -8.75 -23.92 -24.25
N TYR A 119 -8.26 -23.61 -23.07
CA TYR A 119 -7.28 -22.54 -22.83
C TYR A 119 -7.73 -21.20 -23.44
N PRO A 120 -8.88 -20.65 -23.02
CA PRO A 120 -9.31 -19.34 -23.50
C PRO A 120 -8.26 -18.28 -23.16
N GLU A 121 -7.98 -17.39 -24.10
CA GLU A 121 -7.11 -16.22 -23.95
C GLU A 121 -7.79 -15.16 -23.09
#